data_6372c9daf6eae056ad5fdd211335797a
#
_entry.id   6372c9daf6eae056ad5fdd211335797a
#
_cell.length_a   1.000
_cell.length_b   1.000
_cell.length_c   1.000
_cell.angle_alpha   90.00
_cell.angle_beta   90.00
_cell.angle_gamma   90.00
#
_symmetry.space_group_name_H-M   'P 1'
#
loop_
_entity.id
_entity.type
_entity.pdbx_description
1 polymer ?
#
loop_
_entity_poly.entity_id
_entity_poly.type
_entity_poly.pdbx_seq_one_letter_code
_entity_poly.pdbx_strand_id
1 'polypeptide(L)'
;MTGNCSVRRSDLDRVGRFDEAFTGYGHEDLELGYRLQHAGVHIEYAPEAVNYHWHPVPYDQQQGRMELAGRSTVRFFRKHPTFDVRLRLGMTPLSLALHDAVDRVPALRRWIDERAKVPGFARTLSFQYHYLTGIKAALRDPS
;
A
#
# COMPACT_ATOMS: atom_id res chain seq x y z
N MET A 1 -3.62 8.22 -6.04
CA MET A 1 -4.19 7.25 -7.03
C MET A 1 -4.22 7.90 -8.39
N THR A 2 -3.62 7.26 -9.39
CA THR A 2 -3.52 7.78 -10.77
C THR A 2 -4.79 7.61 -11.60
N GLY A 3 -5.85 7.05 -11.04
CA GLY A 3 -7.12 6.84 -11.75
C GLY A 3 -7.83 8.14 -12.21
N ASN A 4 -7.48 9.29 -11.63
CA ASN A 4 -7.96 10.59 -12.04
C ASN A 4 -6.90 11.64 -11.72
N CYS A 5 -5.88 11.74 -12.55
CA CYS A 5 -4.83 12.73 -12.43
C CYS A 5 -4.34 13.18 -13.81
N SER A 6 -3.78 14.37 -13.88
CA SER A 6 -3.03 14.85 -15.03
C SER A 6 -1.63 15.28 -14.60
N VAL A 7 -0.64 15.03 -15.45
CA VAL A 7 0.75 15.40 -15.20
C VAL A 7 1.40 15.79 -16.53
N ARG A 8 2.29 16.78 -16.51
CA ARG A 8 3.02 17.18 -17.71
C ARG A 8 3.96 16.05 -18.16
N ARG A 9 3.96 15.78 -19.44
CA ARG A 9 4.84 14.75 -20.03
C ARG A 9 6.31 15.01 -19.70
N SER A 10 6.74 16.26 -19.77
CA SER A 10 8.12 16.66 -19.42
C SER A 10 8.50 16.30 -17.98
N ASP A 11 7.55 16.39 -17.03
CA ASP A 11 7.80 16.00 -15.64
C ASP A 11 7.89 14.48 -15.49
N LEU A 12 7.03 13.73 -16.20
CA LEU A 12 7.13 12.26 -16.27
C LEU A 12 8.47 11.80 -16.88
N ASP A 13 8.85 12.41 -18.01
CA ASP A 13 10.11 12.04 -18.69
C ASP A 13 11.33 12.39 -17.81
N ARG A 14 11.28 13.48 -17.03
CA ARG A 14 12.31 13.88 -16.09
C ARG A 14 12.49 12.92 -14.92
N VAL A 15 11.42 12.38 -14.37
CA VAL A 15 11.48 11.47 -13.21
C VAL A 15 11.52 9.99 -13.58
N GLY A 16 11.35 9.63 -14.87
CA GLY A 16 11.46 8.25 -15.34
C GLY A 16 10.17 7.45 -15.27
N ARG A 17 9.00 8.08 -15.48
CA ARG A 17 7.68 7.42 -15.61
C ARG A 17 7.37 6.39 -14.50
N PHE A 18 6.45 5.45 -14.76
CA PHE A 18 6.19 4.33 -13.85
C PHE A 18 7.37 3.36 -13.80
N ASP A 19 7.67 2.86 -12.62
CA ASP A 19 8.68 1.82 -12.44
C ASP A 19 8.05 0.44 -12.72
N GLU A 20 8.43 -0.19 -13.83
CA GLU A 20 7.92 -1.48 -14.27
C GLU A 20 8.30 -2.64 -13.33
N ALA A 21 9.20 -2.40 -12.39
CA ALA A 21 9.52 -3.38 -11.35
C ALA A 21 8.38 -3.57 -10.33
N PHE A 22 7.38 -2.67 -10.28
CA PHE A 22 6.16 -2.87 -9.53
C PHE A 22 5.19 -3.79 -10.30
N THR A 23 5.51 -5.07 -10.36
CA THR A 23 4.70 -6.08 -11.06
C THR A 23 3.49 -6.57 -10.27
N GLY A 24 3.41 -6.24 -8.97
CA GLY A 24 2.33 -6.60 -8.08
C GLY A 24 1.25 -5.51 -7.98
N TYR A 25 0.36 -5.65 -7.00
CA TYR A 25 -0.71 -4.70 -6.73
C TYR A 25 -0.23 -3.58 -5.79
N GLY A 26 -0.41 -2.32 -6.23
CA GLY A 26 -0.28 -1.12 -5.40
C GLY A 26 1.13 -0.53 -5.30
N HIS A 27 1.14 0.72 -4.90
CA HIS A 27 2.31 1.58 -4.65
C HIS A 27 3.08 2.09 -5.88
N GLU A 28 2.82 1.62 -7.09
CA GLU A 28 3.43 2.16 -8.31
C GLU A 28 3.11 3.64 -8.53
N ASP A 29 1.87 4.04 -8.21
CA ASP A 29 1.40 5.42 -8.30
C ASP A 29 1.92 6.30 -7.15
N LEU A 30 1.98 5.76 -5.94
CA LEU A 30 2.53 6.47 -4.79
C LEU A 30 4.04 6.70 -4.95
N GLU A 31 4.76 5.73 -5.50
CA GLU A 31 6.19 5.83 -5.77
C GLU A 31 6.48 6.88 -6.85
N LEU A 32 5.69 6.89 -7.92
CA LEU A 32 5.78 7.95 -8.94
C LEU A 32 5.48 9.32 -8.33
N GLY A 33 4.42 9.45 -7.53
CA GLY A 33 4.07 10.68 -6.83
C GLY A 33 5.19 11.15 -5.90
N TYR A 34 5.84 10.24 -5.20
CA TYR A 34 6.99 10.52 -4.35
C TYR A 34 8.15 11.12 -5.16
N ARG A 35 8.51 10.52 -6.32
CA ARG A 35 9.56 11.04 -7.20
C ARG A 35 9.21 12.40 -7.78
N LEU A 36 7.98 12.60 -8.23
CA LEU A 36 7.50 13.89 -8.75
C LEU A 36 7.63 14.98 -7.68
N GLN A 37 7.18 14.72 -6.46
CA GLN A 37 7.29 15.67 -5.35
C GLN A 37 8.74 16.02 -5.03
N HIS A 38 9.65 15.03 -4.98
CA HIS A 38 11.08 15.26 -4.72
C HIS A 38 11.80 15.94 -5.88
N ALA A 39 11.25 15.87 -7.09
CA ALA A 39 11.70 16.64 -8.24
C ALA A 39 11.15 18.07 -8.28
N GLY A 40 10.43 18.51 -7.23
CA GLY A 40 9.88 19.86 -7.12
C GLY A 40 8.58 20.08 -7.91
N VAL A 41 7.91 19.00 -8.36
CA VAL A 41 6.59 19.12 -8.98
C VAL A 41 5.56 19.39 -7.89
N HIS A 42 4.84 20.49 -8.02
CA HIS A 42 3.76 20.82 -7.12
C HIS A 42 2.54 19.96 -7.45
N ILE A 43 2.04 19.21 -6.46
CA ILE A 43 0.86 18.34 -6.59
C ILE A 43 -0.33 19.07 -5.99
N GLU A 44 -1.34 19.36 -6.80
CA GLU A 44 -2.56 20.03 -6.39
C GLU A 44 -3.74 19.06 -6.37
N TYR A 45 -4.61 19.24 -5.40
CA TYR A 45 -5.90 18.56 -5.36
C TYR A 45 -6.95 19.41 -6.05
N ALA A 46 -7.63 18.83 -7.06
CA ALA A 46 -8.72 19.48 -7.80
C ALA A 46 -10.06 18.85 -7.37
N PRO A 47 -10.79 19.44 -6.42
CA PRO A 47 -12.03 18.86 -5.89
C PRO A 47 -13.14 18.74 -6.93
N GLU A 48 -13.12 19.56 -7.98
CA GLU A 48 -14.09 19.54 -9.08
C GLU A 48 -13.83 18.40 -10.08
N ALA A 49 -12.63 17.82 -10.08
CA ALA A 49 -12.28 16.72 -10.97
C ALA A 49 -12.83 15.39 -10.43
N VAL A 50 -14.14 15.22 -10.49
CA VAL A 50 -14.81 14.04 -9.95
C VAL A 50 -14.79 12.90 -10.96
N ASN A 51 -14.36 11.71 -10.49
CA ASN A 51 -14.45 10.46 -11.25
C ASN A 51 -15.18 9.40 -10.41
N TYR A 52 -16.22 8.79 -10.98
CA TYR A 52 -16.95 7.69 -10.35
C TYR A 52 -16.35 6.36 -10.74
N HIS A 53 -15.70 5.71 -9.80
CA HIS A 53 -15.09 4.40 -9.99
C HIS A 53 -15.90 3.33 -9.25
N TRP A 54 -16.69 2.55 -9.99
CA TRP A 54 -17.46 1.43 -9.46
C TRP A 54 -16.71 0.12 -9.74
N HIS A 55 -16.03 -0.40 -8.72
CA HIS A 55 -15.33 -1.67 -8.81
C HIS A 55 -15.49 -2.46 -7.50
N PRO A 56 -16.65 -3.14 -7.32
CA PRO A 56 -16.87 -3.94 -6.13
C PRO A 56 -15.89 -5.12 -6.11
N VAL A 57 -15.12 -5.24 -5.05
CA VAL A 57 -14.16 -6.32 -4.85
C VAL A 57 -14.63 -7.14 -3.66
N PRO A 58 -14.83 -8.46 -3.80
CA PRO A 58 -15.12 -9.36 -2.70
C PRO A 58 -14.08 -9.27 -1.58
N TYR A 59 -14.49 -9.51 -0.35
CA TYR A 59 -13.65 -9.36 0.83
C TYR A 59 -12.38 -10.23 0.78
N ASP A 60 -12.50 -11.48 0.38
CA ASP A 60 -11.40 -12.43 0.21
C ASP A 60 -10.36 -11.98 -0.83
N GLN A 61 -10.84 -11.44 -1.96
CA GLN A 61 -9.94 -10.84 -2.96
C GLN A 61 -9.25 -9.57 -2.42
N GLN A 62 -9.95 -8.79 -1.57
CA GLN A 62 -9.34 -7.61 -0.95
C GLN A 62 -8.21 -7.99 0.01
N GLN A 63 -8.34 -9.08 0.76
CA GLN A 63 -7.26 -9.59 1.61
C GLN A 63 -6.00 -9.90 0.78
N GLY A 64 -6.13 -10.65 -0.31
CA GLY A 64 -5.02 -10.94 -1.21
C GLY A 64 -4.38 -9.66 -1.81
N ARG A 65 -5.21 -8.68 -2.18
CA ARG A 65 -4.70 -7.36 -2.63
C ARG A 65 -3.90 -6.64 -1.55
N MET A 66 -4.31 -6.73 -0.28
CA MET A 66 -3.57 -6.12 0.83
C MET A 66 -2.20 -6.78 1.03
N GLU A 67 -2.12 -8.10 0.90
CA GLU A 67 -0.83 -8.80 0.95
C GLU A 67 0.11 -8.40 -0.21
N LEU A 68 -0.43 -8.30 -1.43
CA LEU A 68 0.34 -7.82 -2.57
C LEU A 68 0.80 -6.36 -2.39
N ALA A 69 -0.08 -5.49 -1.88
CA ALA A 69 0.29 -4.11 -1.55
C ALA A 69 1.38 -4.05 -0.49
N GLY A 70 1.32 -4.92 0.53
CA GLY A 70 2.37 -5.06 1.53
C GLY A 70 3.73 -5.46 0.94
N ARG A 71 3.75 -6.36 -0.04
CA ARG A 71 4.98 -6.72 -0.78
C ARG A 71 5.52 -5.51 -1.58
N SER A 72 4.65 -4.80 -2.28
CA SER A 72 5.01 -3.58 -3.03
C SER A 72 5.55 -2.47 -2.13
N THR A 73 5.08 -2.40 -0.87
CA THR A 73 5.60 -1.49 0.16
C THR A 73 7.09 -1.71 0.43
N VAL A 74 7.52 -2.96 0.56
CA VAL A 74 8.94 -3.26 0.80
C VAL A 74 9.79 -2.86 -0.40
N ARG A 75 9.29 -3.06 -1.63
CA ARG A 75 9.96 -2.58 -2.85
C ARG A 75 10.11 -1.06 -2.84
N PHE A 76 9.04 -0.34 -2.51
CA PHE A 76 9.08 1.11 -2.39
C PHE A 76 10.13 1.55 -1.34
N PHE A 77 10.12 0.93 -0.17
CA PHE A 77 11.09 1.24 0.88
C PHE A 77 12.54 0.91 0.47
N ARG A 78 12.78 -0.22 -0.20
CA ARG A 78 14.12 -0.56 -0.70
C ARG A 78 14.66 0.47 -1.69
N LYS A 79 13.77 1.04 -2.50
CA LYS A 79 14.13 2.09 -3.47
C LYS A 79 14.36 3.45 -2.81
N HIS A 80 13.61 3.76 -1.77
CA HIS A 80 13.66 5.02 -1.03
C HIS A 80 13.77 4.77 0.48
N PRO A 81 14.95 4.34 0.98
CA PRO A 81 15.11 3.86 2.36
C PRO A 81 15.23 5.01 3.37
N THR A 82 14.18 5.84 3.47
CA THR A 82 14.11 6.96 4.41
C THR A 82 13.20 6.63 5.58
N PHE A 83 13.44 7.29 6.73
CA PHE A 83 12.59 7.15 7.91
C PHE A 83 11.14 7.60 7.63
N ASP A 84 10.99 8.68 6.86
CA ASP A 84 9.68 9.20 6.46
C ASP A 84 8.88 8.16 5.64
N VAL A 85 9.49 7.56 4.63
CA VAL A 85 8.87 6.49 3.84
C VAL A 85 8.49 5.30 4.72
N ARG A 86 9.38 4.87 5.62
CA ARG A 86 9.11 3.77 6.55
C ARG A 86 7.91 4.06 7.44
N LEU A 87 7.81 5.27 7.97
CA LEU A 87 6.71 5.69 8.83
C LEU A 87 5.39 5.78 8.06
N ARG A 88 5.38 6.46 6.92
CA ARG A 88 4.18 6.67 6.08
C ARG A 88 3.60 5.35 5.56
N LEU A 89 4.45 4.39 5.24
CA LEU A 89 4.04 3.07 4.76
C LEU A 89 3.74 2.07 5.89
N GLY A 90 3.75 2.51 7.15
CA GLY A 90 3.39 1.66 8.28
C GLY A 90 4.39 0.55 8.59
N MET A 91 5.63 0.63 8.09
CA MET A 91 6.70 -0.35 8.35
C MET A 91 7.43 -0.09 9.67
N THR A 92 6.69 0.23 10.72
CA THR A 92 7.29 0.53 12.02
C THR A 92 7.57 -0.74 12.84
N PRO A 93 8.56 -0.73 13.76
CA PRO A 93 8.77 -1.87 14.65
C PRO A 93 7.51 -2.21 15.46
N LEU A 94 6.73 -1.20 15.86
CA LEU A 94 5.49 -1.38 16.61
C LEU A 94 4.43 -2.12 15.78
N SER A 95 4.20 -1.70 14.53
CA SER A 95 3.21 -2.35 13.67
C SER A 95 3.58 -3.81 13.38
N LEU A 96 4.87 -4.08 13.14
CA LEU A 96 5.36 -5.45 12.93
C LEU A 96 5.25 -6.30 14.20
N ALA A 97 5.53 -5.75 15.39
CA ALA A 97 5.38 -6.45 16.66
C ALA A 97 3.91 -6.74 16.98
N LEU A 98 3.00 -5.81 16.70
CA LEU A 98 1.55 -6.03 16.85
C LEU A 98 1.04 -7.14 15.91
N HIS A 99 1.52 -7.18 14.67
CA HIS A 99 1.23 -8.29 13.76
C HIS A 99 1.69 -9.62 14.35
N ASP A 100 2.92 -9.70 14.89
CA ASP A 100 3.44 -10.91 15.52
C ASP A 100 2.62 -11.34 16.74
N ALA A 101 2.12 -10.38 17.52
CA ALA A 101 1.26 -10.67 18.66
C ALA A 101 -0.08 -11.29 18.22
N VAL A 102 -0.70 -10.76 17.16
CA VAL A 102 -1.93 -11.34 16.58
C VAL A 102 -1.66 -12.72 15.99
N ASP A 103 -0.54 -12.91 15.31
CA ASP A 103 -0.16 -14.18 14.66
C ASP A 103 0.06 -15.31 15.67
N ARG A 104 0.53 -14.97 16.89
CA ARG A 104 0.70 -15.94 18.01
C ARG A 104 -0.62 -16.40 18.62
N VAL A 105 -1.75 -15.75 18.32
CA VAL A 105 -3.06 -16.08 18.88
C VAL A 105 -4.04 -16.43 17.74
N PRO A 106 -4.02 -17.68 17.24
CA PRO A 106 -4.83 -18.09 16.09
C PRO A 106 -6.35 -17.88 16.28
N ALA A 107 -6.83 -17.94 17.52
CA ALA A 107 -8.22 -17.66 17.83
C ALA A 107 -8.59 -16.19 17.59
N LEU A 108 -7.70 -15.24 17.94
CA LEU A 108 -7.89 -13.82 17.69
C LEU A 108 -7.90 -13.52 16.19
N ARG A 109 -6.97 -14.10 15.44
CA ARG A 109 -6.92 -13.97 13.99
C ARG A 109 -8.22 -14.45 13.35
N ARG A 110 -8.68 -15.66 13.68
CA ARG A 110 -9.95 -16.20 13.16
C ARG A 110 -11.13 -15.31 13.52
N TRP A 111 -11.19 -14.82 14.76
CA TRP A 111 -12.25 -13.91 15.19
C TRP A 111 -12.24 -12.60 14.38
N ILE A 112 -11.07 -12.01 14.12
CA ILE A 112 -10.94 -10.82 13.27
C ILE A 112 -11.47 -11.11 11.85
N ASP A 113 -11.06 -12.21 11.22
CA ASP A 113 -11.45 -12.54 9.85
C ASP A 113 -12.95 -12.85 9.72
N GLU A 114 -13.54 -13.53 10.70
CA GLU A 114 -14.99 -13.78 10.72
C GLU A 114 -15.80 -12.49 10.82
N ARG A 115 -15.38 -11.58 11.70
CA ARG A 115 -16.04 -10.27 11.89
C ARG A 115 -15.80 -9.31 10.73
N ALA A 116 -14.71 -9.46 10.01
CA ALA A 116 -14.32 -8.61 8.89
C ALA A 116 -15.20 -8.82 7.63
N LYS A 117 -15.97 -9.90 7.56
CA LYS A 117 -16.93 -10.15 6.46
C LYS A 117 -17.99 -9.04 6.38
N VAL A 118 -18.29 -8.41 7.51
CA VAL A 118 -19.19 -7.25 7.57
C VAL A 118 -18.37 -5.95 7.58
N PRO A 119 -18.77 -4.89 6.83
CA PRO A 119 -18.09 -3.60 6.90
C PRO A 119 -18.02 -3.06 8.33
N GLY A 120 -16.82 -2.56 8.72
CA GLY A 120 -16.60 -2.02 10.05
C GLY A 120 -15.14 -2.10 10.49
N PHE A 121 -14.88 -1.82 11.77
CA PHE A 121 -13.54 -1.76 12.35
C PHE A 121 -12.76 -3.09 12.20
N ALA A 122 -13.42 -4.24 12.39
CA ALA A 122 -12.80 -5.55 12.23
C ALA A 122 -12.27 -5.77 10.80
N ARG A 123 -12.98 -5.26 9.77
CA ARG A 123 -12.51 -5.32 8.38
C ARG A 123 -11.23 -4.50 8.18
N THR A 124 -11.14 -3.32 8.77
CA THR A 124 -9.92 -2.50 8.74
C THR A 124 -8.76 -3.22 9.42
N LEU A 125 -8.99 -3.84 10.57
CA LEU A 125 -7.96 -4.63 11.26
C LEU A 125 -7.49 -5.81 10.41
N SER A 126 -8.41 -6.56 9.78
CA SER A 126 -8.05 -7.66 8.90
C SER A 126 -7.22 -7.19 7.71
N PHE A 127 -7.58 -6.09 7.07
CA PHE A 127 -6.80 -5.52 5.97
C PHE A 127 -5.41 -5.10 6.42
N GLN A 128 -5.28 -4.47 7.58
CA GLN A 128 -3.97 -4.11 8.13
C GLN A 128 -3.13 -5.36 8.46
N TYR A 129 -3.75 -6.39 9.01
CA TYR A 129 -3.08 -7.67 9.27
C TYR A 129 -2.51 -8.28 7.98
N HIS A 130 -3.34 -8.42 6.92
CA HIS A 130 -2.91 -8.97 5.63
C HIS A 130 -1.85 -8.10 4.95
N TYR A 131 -1.98 -6.77 5.04
CA TYR A 131 -0.95 -5.85 4.55
C TYR A 131 0.40 -6.07 5.24
N LEU A 132 0.42 -6.18 6.56
CA LEU A 132 1.64 -6.46 7.33
C LEU A 132 2.18 -7.88 7.06
N THR A 133 1.31 -8.86 6.82
CA THR A 133 1.70 -10.20 6.35
C THR A 133 2.49 -10.10 5.04
N GLY A 134 2.02 -9.33 4.08
CA GLY A 134 2.73 -9.08 2.83
C GLY A 134 4.09 -8.40 3.02
N ILE A 135 4.17 -7.39 3.89
CA ILE A 135 5.44 -6.73 4.25
C ILE A 135 6.42 -7.76 4.83
N LYS A 136 5.99 -8.55 5.81
CA LYS A 136 6.88 -9.53 6.46
C LYS A 136 7.34 -10.62 5.51
N ALA A 137 6.48 -11.07 4.62
CA ALA A 137 6.85 -12.02 3.57
C ALA A 137 7.96 -11.45 2.67
N ALA A 138 7.79 -10.21 2.19
CA ALA A 138 8.78 -9.57 1.33
C ALA A 138 10.08 -9.17 2.04
N LEU A 139 10.05 -8.90 3.35
CA LEU A 139 11.27 -8.65 4.12
C LEU A 139 12.13 -9.92 4.30
N ARG A 140 11.52 -11.10 4.26
CA ARG A 140 12.21 -12.40 4.32
C ARG A 140 12.73 -12.85 2.97
N ASP A 141 12.17 -12.33 1.89
CA ASP A 141 12.57 -12.63 0.52
C ASP A 141 13.58 -11.58 0.03
N PRO A 142 14.83 -11.97 -0.23
CA PRO A 142 15.88 -11.05 -0.66
C PRO A 142 15.76 -10.61 -2.14
N SER A 143 14.82 -11.16 -2.93
CA SER A 143 14.65 -10.87 -4.37
C SER A 143 14.09 -9.47 -4.67
#